data_0a23896e7e6247d99fcd8e582371baea
#
_entry.id   0a23896e7e6247d99fcd8e582371baea
#
_cell.length_a   1.000
_cell.length_b   1.000
_cell.length_c   1.000
_cell.angle_alpha   90.00
_cell.angle_beta   90.00
_cell.angle_gamma   90.00
#
_symmetry.space_group_name_H-M   'P 1'
#
loop_
_entity.id
_entity.type
_entity.pdbx_description
1 polymer ?
#
loop_
_entity_poly.entity_id
_entity_poly.type
_entity_poly.pdbx_seq_one_letter_code
_entity_poly.pdbx_strand_id
1 'polypeptide(L)'
;DSVASRGLGDVYKRQLEEPLLYLYGDADSGKSSMLRGVVHEITRLYGPTEAKIFVVDYRRALLGEIPQDYLGAYLTSHEMTEGGMSELAQFFQSRIPGSDVTPDQLRSRSWWKGAEGFVLIDDYDLVSTSQGNPVAVLAPLLAQAADLGLHVILTRRTGGASRAAYDPIIQRMTDLGATGILLSGNPEEGQLIGKVKAIPAIPGRAQIVSRDRGLVAAQLLWVPPSYQ
;
A
#
# COMPACT_ATOMS: atom_id res chain seq x y z
N ASP A 1 22.11 -20.35 -4.36
CA ASP A 1 22.01 -18.85 -4.46
C ASP A 1 20.94 -18.35 -5.43
N SER A 2 20.34 -19.19 -6.27
CA SER A 2 19.35 -18.74 -7.28
C SER A 2 17.89 -18.79 -6.80
N VAL A 3 17.58 -19.42 -5.69
CA VAL A 3 16.20 -19.58 -5.18
C VAL A 3 15.76 -18.34 -4.36
N ALA A 4 16.67 -17.72 -3.64
CA ALA A 4 16.36 -16.54 -2.82
C ALA A 4 16.10 -15.28 -3.70
N SER A 5 16.80 -15.12 -4.81
CA SER A 5 16.64 -13.96 -5.71
C SER A 5 15.35 -14.03 -6.55
N ARG A 6 14.87 -15.24 -6.90
CA ARG A 6 13.60 -15.42 -7.61
C ARG A 6 12.38 -15.13 -6.71
N GLY A 7 12.46 -15.44 -5.42
CA GLY A 7 11.38 -15.17 -4.48
C GLY A 7 11.13 -13.69 -4.21
N LEU A 8 12.15 -12.83 -4.34
CA LEU A 8 12.04 -11.41 -4.02
C LEU A 8 11.42 -10.57 -5.14
N GLY A 9 11.83 -10.78 -6.39
CA GLY A 9 11.21 -10.15 -7.55
C GLY A 9 9.72 -10.51 -7.65
N ASP A 10 9.37 -11.75 -7.31
CA ASP A 10 7.99 -12.22 -7.28
C ASP A 10 7.15 -11.56 -6.18
N VAL A 11 7.73 -11.21 -5.02
CA VAL A 11 7.01 -10.52 -3.94
C VAL A 11 6.61 -9.12 -4.39
N TYR A 12 7.55 -8.33 -4.90
CA TYR A 12 7.26 -6.97 -5.38
C TYR A 12 6.36 -6.97 -6.62
N LYS A 13 6.56 -7.88 -7.56
CA LYS A 13 5.76 -7.99 -8.78
C LYS A 13 4.31 -8.35 -8.50
N ARG A 14 4.04 -9.26 -7.54
CA ARG A 14 2.69 -9.60 -7.10
C ARG A 14 2.01 -8.50 -6.33
N GLN A 15 2.76 -7.70 -5.57
CA GLN A 15 2.22 -6.56 -4.85
C GLN A 15 1.63 -5.51 -5.79
N LEU A 16 2.09 -5.46 -7.03
CA LEU A 16 1.54 -4.60 -8.07
C LEU A 16 0.35 -5.24 -8.80
N GLU A 17 0.25 -6.57 -8.79
CA GLU A 17 -0.93 -7.30 -9.27
C GLU A 17 -2.07 -7.30 -8.24
N GLU A 18 -1.75 -7.27 -6.92
CA GLU A 18 -2.70 -7.12 -5.84
C GLU A 18 -2.86 -5.63 -5.50
N PRO A 19 -4.05 -5.04 -5.63
CA PRO A 19 -4.24 -3.61 -5.48
C PRO A 19 -4.08 -3.10 -4.04
N LEU A 20 -4.15 -4.00 -3.05
CA LEU A 20 -4.20 -3.64 -1.64
C LEU A 20 -3.10 -4.36 -0.85
N LEU A 21 -2.29 -3.60 -0.14
CA LEU A 21 -1.23 -4.12 0.72
C LEU A 21 -1.13 -3.31 2.02
N TYR A 22 -1.02 -3.97 3.15
CA TYR A 22 -0.72 -3.30 4.42
C TYR A 22 0.42 -3.97 5.16
N LEU A 23 1.27 -3.14 5.77
CA LEU A 23 2.49 -3.59 6.40
C LEU A 23 2.61 -3.03 7.82
N TYR A 24 2.84 -3.90 8.78
CA TYR A 24 3.11 -3.53 10.16
C TYR A 24 4.57 -3.77 10.52
N GLY A 25 5.17 -2.84 11.25
CA GLY A 25 6.55 -2.99 11.74
C GLY A 25 6.93 -1.85 12.67
N ASP A 26 7.78 -2.12 13.64
CA ASP A 26 8.30 -1.12 14.55
C ASP A 26 9.27 -0.16 13.85
N ALA A 27 9.83 0.79 14.61
CA ALA A 27 10.86 1.68 14.10
C ALA A 27 12.04 0.86 13.53
N ASP A 28 12.64 1.34 12.47
CA ASP A 28 13.80 0.77 11.79
C ASP A 28 13.64 -0.68 11.30
N SER A 29 12.41 -1.21 11.28
CA SER A 29 12.14 -2.56 10.80
C SER A 29 12.20 -2.71 9.27
N GLY A 30 12.19 -1.60 8.51
CA GLY A 30 12.27 -1.58 7.05
C GLY A 30 11.02 -1.10 6.32
N LYS A 31 10.04 -0.49 7.01
CA LYS A 31 8.78 0.02 6.40
C LYS A 31 9.03 0.95 5.21
N SER A 32 9.73 2.07 5.43
CA SER A 32 9.99 3.06 4.36
C SER A 32 10.93 2.51 3.28
N SER A 33 11.85 1.59 3.63
CA SER A 33 12.66 0.87 2.64
C SER A 33 11.78 0.02 1.70
N MET A 34 10.76 -0.63 2.25
CA MET A 34 9.79 -1.39 1.44
C MET A 34 9.01 -0.48 0.50
N LEU A 35 8.54 0.69 0.96
CA LEU A 35 7.84 1.65 0.09
C LEU A 35 8.76 2.19 -1.03
N ARG A 36 10.04 2.45 -0.76
CA ARG A 36 11.02 2.79 -1.81
C ARG A 36 11.16 1.65 -2.83
N GLY A 37 11.19 0.40 -2.36
CA GLY A 37 11.18 -0.77 -3.23
C GLY A 37 9.94 -0.83 -4.13
N VAL A 38 8.76 -0.49 -3.60
CA VAL A 38 7.52 -0.38 -4.39
C VAL A 38 7.64 0.71 -5.46
N VAL A 39 8.17 1.90 -5.12
CA VAL A 39 8.42 2.97 -6.10
C VAL A 39 9.32 2.50 -7.23
N HIS A 40 10.43 1.82 -6.90
CA HIS A 40 11.34 1.26 -7.90
C HIS A 40 10.64 0.27 -8.84
N GLU A 41 9.78 -0.61 -8.31
CA GLU A 41 9.05 -1.57 -9.13
C GLU A 41 7.98 -0.90 -10.01
N ILE A 42 7.27 0.10 -9.49
CA ILE A 42 6.32 0.89 -10.30
C ILE A 42 7.04 1.53 -11.48
N THR A 43 8.14 2.24 -11.23
CA THR A 43 8.90 2.94 -12.28
C THR A 43 9.61 2.00 -13.26
N ARG A 44 9.87 0.75 -12.84
CA ARG A 44 10.44 -0.30 -13.70
C ARG A 44 9.39 -0.93 -14.62
N LEU A 45 8.15 -1.07 -14.16
CA LEU A 45 7.09 -1.81 -14.86
C LEU A 45 6.17 -0.92 -15.68
N TYR A 46 5.98 0.33 -15.28
CA TYR A 46 5.07 1.27 -15.90
C TYR A 46 5.81 2.51 -16.40
N GLY A 47 5.37 3.04 -17.53
CA GLY A 47 5.76 4.38 -17.96
C GLY A 47 5.05 5.48 -17.17
N PRO A 48 5.57 6.74 -17.19
CA PRO A 48 4.99 7.85 -16.41
C PRO A 48 3.59 8.29 -16.87
N THR A 49 3.14 7.82 -18.04
CA THR A 49 1.76 7.99 -18.55
C THR A 49 0.83 6.86 -18.14
N GLU A 50 1.39 5.74 -17.64
CA GLU A 50 0.65 4.53 -17.26
C GLU A 50 0.45 4.40 -15.77
N ALA A 51 1.30 5.05 -14.95
CA ALA A 51 1.22 5.06 -13.49
C ALA A 51 1.48 6.44 -12.90
N LYS A 52 0.72 6.78 -11.85
CA LYS A 52 0.95 7.94 -10.99
C LYS A 52 0.99 7.53 -9.53
N ILE A 53 1.91 8.12 -8.79
CA ILE A 53 2.16 7.83 -7.38
C ILE A 53 1.70 9.01 -6.54
N PHE A 54 0.81 8.72 -5.58
CA PHE A 54 0.29 9.66 -4.60
C PHE A 54 0.85 9.26 -3.23
N VAL A 55 1.57 10.17 -2.58
CA VAL A 55 2.26 9.87 -1.31
C VAL A 55 1.62 10.63 -0.17
N VAL A 56 1.30 9.90 0.90
CA VAL A 56 0.92 10.46 2.21
C VAL A 56 2.05 10.14 3.18
N ASP A 57 2.82 11.15 3.56
CA ASP A 57 4.02 10.97 4.37
C ASP A 57 4.28 12.21 5.24
N TYR A 58 3.77 12.18 6.47
CA TYR A 58 3.88 13.30 7.40
C TYR A 58 5.29 13.45 7.98
N ARG A 59 6.12 12.40 7.89
CA ARG A 59 7.53 12.43 8.34
C ARG A 59 8.52 12.78 7.24
N ARG A 60 8.06 12.82 5.99
CA ARG A 60 8.89 13.06 4.80
C ARG A 60 10.00 12.04 4.58
N ALA A 61 9.76 10.80 4.98
CA ALA A 61 10.70 9.67 4.81
C ALA A 61 10.89 9.26 3.33
N LEU A 62 9.94 9.63 2.46
CA LEU A 62 9.94 9.37 1.03
C LEU A 62 10.18 10.63 0.19
N LEU A 63 10.58 11.74 0.83
CA LEU A 63 10.83 13.00 0.10
C LEU A 63 11.99 12.81 -0.89
N GLY A 64 11.72 13.13 -2.17
CA GLY A 64 12.71 12.98 -3.24
C GLY A 64 12.87 11.57 -3.80
N GLU A 65 12.15 10.58 -3.25
CA GLU A 65 12.24 9.19 -3.71
C GLU A 65 11.40 8.90 -4.97
N ILE A 66 10.39 9.72 -5.24
CA ILE A 66 9.51 9.55 -6.38
C ILE A 66 9.97 10.43 -7.54
N PRO A 67 10.26 9.85 -8.73
CA PRO A 67 10.59 10.66 -9.91
C PRO A 67 9.44 11.61 -10.26
N GLN A 68 9.77 12.85 -10.62
CA GLN A 68 8.82 13.93 -10.83
C GLN A 68 7.72 13.55 -11.84
N ASP A 69 8.08 12.80 -12.89
CA ASP A 69 7.15 12.38 -13.94
C ASP A 69 6.10 11.39 -13.46
N TYR A 70 6.35 10.68 -12.37
CA TYR A 70 5.41 9.74 -11.75
C TYR A 70 4.62 10.37 -10.60
N LEU A 71 5.09 11.50 -10.05
CA LEU A 71 4.48 12.11 -8.88
C LEU A 71 3.12 12.73 -9.22
N GLY A 72 2.05 12.19 -8.63
CA GLY A 72 0.71 12.76 -8.67
C GLY A 72 0.50 13.82 -7.58
N ALA A 73 0.83 13.46 -6.34
CA ALA A 73 0.80 14.39 -5.19
C ALA A 73 1.70 13.89 -4.07
N TYR A 74 2.23 14.82 -3.25
CA TYR A 74 2.97 14.54 -2.03
C TYR A 74 2.32 15.30 -0.87
N LEU A 75 1.65 14.57 0.03
CA LEU A 75 0.76 15.09 1.05
C LEU A 75 1.40 14.92 2.44
N THR A 76 1.67 16.03 3.12
CA THR A 76 2.49 16.06 4.34
C THR A 76 1.72 16.53 5.57
N SER A 77 0.43 16.82 5.46
CA SER A 77 -0.42 17.24 6.55
C SER A 77 -1.83 16.67 6.43
N HIS A 78 -2.59 16.69 7.51
CA HIS A 78 -3.97 16.23 7.53
C HIS A 78 -4.83 16.96 6.49
N GLU A 79 -4.77 18.28 6.47
CA GLU A 79 -5.54 19.13 5.54
C GLU A 79 -5.20 18.84 4.06
N MET A 80 -3.91 18.75 3.73
CA MET A 80 -3.48 18.39 2.37
C MET A 80 -3.97 16.99 1.99
N THR A 81 -3.94 16.03 2.94
CA THR A 81 -4.39 14.66 2.70
C THR A 81 -5.90 14.61 2.48
N GLU A 82 -6.69 15.35 3.26
CA GLU A 82 -8.14 15.40 3.11
C GLU A 82 -8.55 15.93 1.73
N GLY A 83 -7.97 17.04 1.30
CA GLY A 83 -8.21 17.58 -0.04
C GLY A 83 -7.77 16.63 -1.15
N GLY A 84 -6.52 16.17 -1.11
CA GLY A 84 -5.95 15.29 -2.13
C GLY A 84 -6.66 13.94 -2.22
N MET A 85 -7.04 13.33 -1.10
CA MET A 85 -7.78 12.05 -1.10
C MET A 85 -9.22 12.23 -1.59
N SER A 86 -9.86 13.37 -1.30
CA SER A 86 -11.20 13.67 -1.83
C SER A 86 -11.19 13.82 -3.35
N GLU A 87 -10.23 14.55 -3.91
CA GLU A 87 -10.05 14.66 -5.37
C GLU A 87 -9.76 13.30 -6.01
N LEU A 88 -8.88 12.53 -5.40
CA LEU A 88 -8.52 11.20 -5.88
C LEU A 88 -9.70 10.24 -5.83
N ALA A 89 -10.51 10.27 -4.78
CA ALA A 89 -11.72 9.47 -4.67
C ALA A 89 -12.72 9.82 -5.78
N GLN A 90 -12.97 11.09 -6.04
CA GLN A 90 -13.83 11.54 -7.14
C GLN A 90 -13.31 11.07 -8.51
N PHE A 91 -12.00 11.16 -8.73
CA PHE A 91 -11.37 10.66 -9.95
C PHE A 91 -11.62 9.16 -10.15
N PHE A 92 -11.39 8.32 -9.14
CA PHE A 92 -11.62 6.88 -9.26
C PHE A 92 -13.11 6.51 -9.27
N GLN A 93 -13.97 7.28 -8.61
CA GLN A 93 -15.42 7.12 -8.73
C GLN A 93 -15.90 7.29 -10.18
N SER A 94 -15.30 8.18 -10.95
CA SER A 94 -15.62 8.37 -12.36
C SER A 94 -15.27 7.16 -13.24
N ARG A 95 -14.44 6.23 -12.73
CA ARG A 95 -14.09 4.98 -13.40
C ARG A 95 -15.00 3.81 -13.04
N ILE A 96 -15.94 3.98 -12.12
CA ILE A 96 -16.91 2.93 -11.80
C ILE A 96 -17.75 2.67 -13.07
N PRO A 97 -17.83 1.41 -13.55
CA PRO A 97 -18.52 1.11 -14.80
C PRO A 97 -20.02 1.45 -14.70
N GLY A 98 -20.50 2.20 -15.67
CA GLY A 98 -21.92 2.46 -15.84
C GLY A 98 -22.67 1.29 -16.47
N SER A 99 -23.98 1.43 -16.63
CA SER A 99 -24.85 0.41 -17.24
C SER A 99 -24.60 0.18 -18.73
N ASP A 100 -23.86 1.07 -19.37
CA ASP A 100 -23.49 1.06 -20.79
C ASP A 100 -22.20 0.28 -21.08
N VAL A 101 -21.46 -0.12 -20.05
CA VAL A 101 -20.20 -0.87 -20.19
C VAL A 101 -20.49 -2.33 -20.56
N THR A 102 -19.89 -2.77 -21.67
CA THR A 102 -20.09 -4.13 -22.17
C THR A 102 -19.26 -5.18 -21.41
N PRO A 103 -19.66 -6.47 -21.44
CA PRO A 103 -18.87 -7.54 -20.82
C PRO A 103 -17.43 -7.67 -21.35
N ASP A 104 -17.20 -7.34 -22.62
CA ASP A 104 -15.87 -7.36 -23.23
C ASP A 104 -14.99 -6.23 -22.69
N GLN A 105 -15.57 -5.05 -22.52
CA GLN A 105 -14.89 -3.92 -21.89
C GLN A 105 -14.55 -4.22 -20.44
N LEU A 106 -15.45 -4.87 -19.68
CA LEU A 106 -15.17 -5.30 -18.30
C LEU A 106 -13.99 -6.28 -18.23
N ARG A 107 -13.98 -7.30 -19.12
CA ARG A 107 -12.87 -8.28 -19.15
C ARG A 107 -11.53 -7.66 -19.52
N SER A 108 -11.53 -6.70 -20.44
CA SER A 108 -10.31 -6.04 -20.93
C SER A 108 -9.94 -4.76 -20.15
N ARG A 109 -10.76 -4.34 -19.17
CA ARG A 109 -10.62 -3.08 -18.44
C ARG A 109 -10.50 -1.86 -19.37
N SER A 110 -11.24 -1.85 -20.48
CA SER A 110 -11.12 -0.83 -21.54
C SER A 110 -12.19 0.26 -21.51
N TRP A 111 -13.06 0.32 -20.48
CA TRP A 111 -14.08 1.37 -20.33
C TRP A 111 -13.51 2.68 -19.77
N TRP A 112 -12.31 2.68 -19.21
CA TRP A 112 -11.59 3.88 -18.82
C TRP A 112 -10.19 3.90 -19.43
N LYS A 113 -9.59 5.08 -19.48
CA LYS A 113 -8.23 5.33 -19.98
C LYS A 113 -7.45 6.19 -18.98
N GLY A 114 -6.13 6.15 -19.09
CA GLY A 114 -5.22 6.94 -18.28
C GLY A 114 -4.41 6.08 -17.32
N ALA A 115 -3.64 6.75 -16.45
CA ALA A 115 -2.72 6.11 -15.54
C ALA A 115 -3.42 5.35 -14.40
N GLU A 116 -2.87 4.24 -13.98
CA GLU A 116 -3.19 3.62 -12.68
C GLU A 116 -2.67 4.53 -11.55
N GLY A 117 -3.33 4.53 -10.41
CA GLY A 117 -2.94 5.34 -9.26
C GLY A 117 -2.47 4.48 -8.10
N PHE A 118 -1.25 4.75 -7.65
CA PHE A 118 -0.61 4.08 -6.51
C PHE A 118 -0.58 5.04 -5.32
N VAL A 119 -1.37 4.75 -4.30
CA VAL A 119 -1.43 5.52 -3.05
C VAL A 119 -0.50 4.87 -2.04
N LEU A 120 0.62 5.52 -1.74
CA LEU A 120 1.60 5.07 -0.76
C LEU A 120 1.44 5.88 0.52
N ILE A 121 1.18 5.21 1.65
CA ILE A 121 0.96 5.86 2.94
C ILE A 121 2.02 5.35 3.92
N ASP A 122 2.95 6.21 4.29
CA ASP A 122 3.94 5.86 5.32
C ASP A 122 3.46 6.29 6.71
N ASP A 123 3.72 5.42 7.71
CA ASP A 123 3.31 5.59 9.10
C ASP A 123 1.82 6.01 9.24
N TYR A 124 0.90 5.19 8.73
CA TYR A 124 -0.55 5.41 8.71
C TYR A 124 -1.16 5.74 10.10
N ASP A 125 -0.51 5.31 11.17
CA ASP A 125 -0.88 5.67 12.54
C ASP A 125 -0.73 7.18 12.84
N LEU A 126 0.02 7.92 12.04
CA LEU A 126 0.07 9.39 12.11
C LEU A 126 -1.02 10.06 11.26
N VAL A 127 -1.58 9.35 10.29
CA VAL A 127 -2.59 9.84 9.34
C VAL A 127 -4.00 9.62 9.91
N SER A 128 -4.29 8.40 10.35
CA SER A 128 -5.56 8.04 11.00
C SER A 128 -5.45 8.22 12.50
N THR A 129 -6.03 9.30 13.02
CA THR A 129 -5.93 9.73 14.42
C THR A 129 -7.31 10.00 15.02
N SER A 130 -7.35 10.42 16.27
CA SER A 130 -8.60 10.89 16.93
C SER A 130 -9.20 12.15 16.28
N GLN A 131 -8.43 12.86 15.46
CA GLN A 131 -8.91 14.02 14.69
C GLN A 131 -9.65 13.62 13.41
N GLY A 132 -9.56 12.34 13.02
CA GLY A 132 -10.18 11.81 11.84
C GLY A 132 -9.24 10.95 11.00
N ASN A 133 -9.79 10.41 9.93
CA ASN A 133 -9.04 9.62 8.95
C ASN A 133 -9.30 10.18 7.53
N PRO A 134 -8.40 11.03 7.02
CA PRO A 134 -8.59 11.67 5.71
C PRO A 134 -8.52 10.68 4.53
N VAL A 135 -8.00 9.46 4.75
CA VAL A 135 -7.93 8.41 3.74
C VAL A 135 -9.22 7.58 3.67
N ALA A 136 -10.09 7.67 4.70
CA ALA A 136 -11.32 6.86 4.79
C ALA A 136 -12.25 7.04 3.59
N VAL A 137 -12.19 8.16 2.88
CA VAL A 137 -12.95 8.43 1.66
C VAL A 137 -12.68 7.40 0.54
N LEU A 138 -11.53 6.72 0.56
CA LEU A 138 -11.19 5.65 -0.39
C LEU A 138 -11.83 4.30 -0.04
N ALA A 139 -12.31 4.09 1.20
CA ALA A 139 -12.81 2.78 1.65
C ALA A 139 -13.90 2.18 0.75
N PRO A 140 -14.90 2.94 0.22
CA PRO A 140 -15.91 2.41 -0.69
C PRO A 140 -15.33 1.89 -2.01
N LEU A 141 -14.20 2.41 -2.46
CA LEU A 141 -13.57 2.08 -3.75
C LEU A 141 -12.71 0.81 -3.67
N LEU A 142 -12.26 0.42 -2.47
CA LEU A 142 -11.29 -0.65 -2.30
C LEU A 142 -11.79 -2.01 -2.82
N ALA A 143 -13.10 -2.26 -2.79
CA ALA A 143 -13.67 -3.51 -3.31
C ALA A 143 -13.49 -3.67 -4.83
N GLN A 144 -13.39 -2.58 -5.56
CA GLN A 144 -13.21 -2.53 -7.02
C GLN A 144 -11.84 -1.96 -7.41
N ALA A 145 -10.91 -1.87 -6.47
CA ALA A 145 -9.63 -1.19 -6.66
C ALA A 145 -8.88 -1.71 -7.90
N ALA A 146 -8.81 -3.03 -8.10
CA ALA A 146 -8.18 -3.63 -9.27
C ALA A 146 -8.83 -3.18 -10.60
N ASP A 147 -10.16 -3.12 -10.64
CA ASP A 147 -10.90 -2.73 -11.84
C ASP A 147 -10.72 -1.25 -12.16
N LEU A 148 -10.62 -0.41 -11.14
CA LEU A 148 -10.45 1.03 -11.26
C LEU A 148 -9.00 1.45 -11.54
N GLY A 149 -8.02 0.54 -11.41
CA GLY A 149 -6.60 0.86 -11.45
C GLY A 149 -6.13 1.66 -10.24
N LEU A 150 -6.75 1.42 -9.08
CA LEU A 150 -6.38 2.01 -7.79
C LEU A 150 -5.59 1.00 -6.97
N HIS A 151 -4.41 1.38 -6.51
CA HIS A 151 -3.58 0.59 -5.60
C HIS A 151 -3.38 1.36 -4.29
N VAL A 152 -3.54 0.68 -3.15
CA VAL A 152 -3.32 1.29 -1.83
C VAL A 152 -2.33 0.44 -1.05
N ILE A 153 -1.19 1.03 -0.75
CA ILE A 153 -0.11 0.42 0.01
C ILE A 153 0.15 1.28 1.25
N LEU A 154 -0.05 0.73 2.43
CA LEU A 154 0.18 1.46 3.66
C LEU A 154 1.13 0.73 4.61
N THR A 155 1.89 1.53 5.37
CA THR A 155 2.69 1.07 6.48
C THR A 155 2.17 1.66 7.79
N ARG A 156 2.34 0.96 8.89
CA ARG A 156 2.10 1.47 10.23
C ARG A 156 2.95 0.76 11.28
N ARG A 157 3.01 1.33 12.48
CA ARG A 157 3.66 0.69 13.62
C ARG A 157 2.82 -0.47 14.15
N THR A 158 3.48 -1.46 14.78
CA THR A 158 2.79 -2.56 15.48
C THR A 158 2.09 -2.07 16.73
N GLY A 159 2.65 -1.07 17.42
CA GLY A 159 2.05 -0.49 18.62
C GLY A 159 0.63 0.02 18.40
N GLY A 160 -0.33 -0.53 19.16
CA GLY A 160 -1.74 -0.20 19.05
C GLY A 160 -2.42 -0.72 17.80
N ALA A 161 -1.80 -1.61 17.04
CA ALA A 161 -2.35 -2.16 15.81
C ALA A 161 -3.64 -2.96 16.03
N SER A 162 -3.79 -3.60 17.19
CA SER A 162 -5.04 -4.30 17.55
C SER A 162 -6.25 -3.36 17.60
N ARG A 163 -6.06 -2.10 17.99
CA ARG A 163 -7.13 -1.08 17.97
C ARG A 163 -7.44 -0.58 16.56
N ALA A 164 -6.47 -0.62 15.68
CA ALA A 164 -6.66 -0.23 14.28
C ALA A 164 -7.50 -1.23 13.47
N ALA A 165 -7.80 -2.40 13.99
CA ALA A 165 -8.72 -3.34 13.36
C ALA A 165 -10.13 -2.74 13.12
N TYR A 166 -10.48 -1.68 13.84
CA TYR A 166 -11.74 -0.92 13.66
C TYR A 166 -11.58 0.30 12.73
N ASP A 167 -10.38 0.57 12.22
CA ASP A 167 -10.18 1.63 11.24
C ASP A 167 -10.81 1.21 9.89
N PRO A 168 -11.58 2.09 9.23
CA PRO A 168 -12.36 1.72 8.04
C PRO A 168 -11.50 1.23 6.87
N ILE A 169 -10.28 1.74 6.70
CA ILE A 169 -9.36 1.29 5.66
C ILE A 169 -8.78 -0.09 6.01
N ILE A 170 -8.23 -0.24 7.22
CA ILE A 170 -7.66 -1.50 7.69
C ILE A 170 -8.70 -2.62 7.70
N GLN A 171 -9.91 -2.33 8.25
CA GLN A 171 -11.01 -3.28 8.25
C GLN A 171 -11.37 -3.71 6.84
N ARG A 172 -11.56 -2.75 5.93
CA ARG A 172 -11.91 -3.04 4.54
C ARG A 172 -10.84 -3.85 3.82
N MET A 173 -9.56 -3.51 3.99
CA MET A 173 -8.46 -4.30 3.43
C MET A 173 -8.44 -5.73 3.97
N THR A 174 -8.66 -5.89 5.27
CA THR A 174 -8.75 -7.22 5.92
C THR A 174 -9.93 -8.03 5.38
N ASP A 175 -11.12 -7.44 5.29
CA ASP A 175 -12.33 -8.11 4.78
C ASP A 175 -12.16 -8.56 3.32
N LEU A 176 -11.49 -7.75 2.51
CA LEU A 176 -11.16 -8.06 1.12
C LEU A 176 -10.03 -9.10 0.99
N GLY A 177 -9.36 -9.44 2.09
CA GLY A 177 -8.26 -10.39 2.12
C GLY A 177 -7.00 -9.87 1.46
N ALA A 178 -6.74 -8.57 1.61
CA ALA A 178 -5.51 -7.96 1.17
C ALA A 178 -4.28 -8.66 1.76
N THR A 179 -3.19 -8.67 1.02
CA THR A 179 -1.92 -9.19 1.53
C THR A 179 -1.42 -8.31 2.67
N GLY A 180 -1.08 -8.94 3.78
CA GLY A 180 -0.51 -8.31 4.95
C GLY A 180 0.94 -8.73 5.16
N ILE A 181 1.79 -7.80 5.62
CA ILE A 181 3.18 -8.05 5.93
C ILE A 181 3.46 -7.64 7.37
N LEU A 182 4.07 -8.53 8.14
CA LEU A 182 4.59 -8.25 9.48
C LEU A 182 6.11 -8.24 9.45
N LEU A 183 6.69 -7.10 9.75
CA LEU A 183 8.11 -6.94 10.07
C LEU A 183 8.34 -7.14 11.57
N SER A 184 9.53 -6.75 12.06
CA SER A 184 9.83 -6.80 13.49
C SER A 184 8.79 -6.03 14.32
N GLY A 185 8.33 -6.63 15.40
CA GLY A 185 7.38 -6.02 16.32
C GLY A 185 7.21 -6.80 17.62
N ASN A 186 6.48 -6.20 18.58
CA ASN A 186 6.20 -6.79 19.87
C ASN A 186 5.07 -7.83 19.77
N PRO A 187 5.30 -9.10 20.15
CA PRO A 187 4.26 -10.13 20.17
C PRO A 187 3.12 -9.87 21.19
N GLU A 188 3.34 -9.00 22.19
CA GLU A 188 2.32 -8.58 23.17
C GLU A 188 1.17 -7.78 22.52
N GLU A 189 1.37 -7.22 21.33
CA GLU A 189 0.29 -6.56 20.56
C GLU A 189 -0.78 -7.54 20.06
N GLY A 190 -0.57 -8.84 20.24
CA GLY A 190 -1.51 -9.88 19.87
C GLY A 190 -1.46 -10.27 18.38
N GLN A 191 -2.57 -10.79 17.89
CA GLN A 191 -2.73 -11.19 16.49
C GLN A 191 -3.02 -9.95 15.64
N LEU A 192 -2.18 -9.65 14.65
CA LEU A 192 -2.24 -8.44 13.85
C LEU A 192 -2.77 -8.68 12.43
N ILE A 193 -2.41 -9.83 11.83
CA ILE A 193 -2.88 -10.22 10.50
C ILE A 193 -3.42 -11.64 10.60
N GLY A 194 -4.73 -11.80 10.55
CA GLY A 194 -5.36 -13.09 10.79
C GLY A 194 -4.97 -13.63 12.17
N LYS A 195 -4.33 -14.80 12.19
CA LYS A 195 -3.85 -15.43 13.44
C LYS A 195 -2.35 -15.18 13.71
N VAL A 196 -1.69 -14.36 12.89
CA VAL A 196 -0.25 -14.14 12.95
C VAL A 196 0.07 -12.96 13.87
N LYS A 197 1.09 -13.16 14.73
CA LYS A 197 1.64 -12.13 15.61
C LYS A 197 2.96 -11.61 15.04
N ALA A 198 3.25 -10.33 15.29
CA ALA A 198 4.61 -9.84 15.08
C ALA A 198 5.59 -10.53 16.03
N ILE A 199 6.83 -10.66 15.59
CA ILE A 199 7.93 -11.21 16.38
C ILE A 199 9.15 -10.28 16.26
N PRO A 200 10.00 -10.16 17.29
CA PRO A 200 11.26 -9.47 17.15
C PRO A 200 12.12 -10.12 16.06
N ALA A 201 12.62 -9.31 15.14
CA ALA A 201 13.38 -9.80 14.00
C ALA A 201 14.40 -8.73 13.54
N ILE A 202 15.40 -9.14 12.77
CA ILE A 202 16.32 -8.21 12.11
C ILE A 202 15.58 -7.38 11.04
N PRO A 203 16.07 -6.17 10.70
CA PRO A 203 15.45 -5.33 9.67
C PRO A 203 15.20 -6.08 8.36
N GLY A 204 14.03 -5.87 7.77
CA GLY A 204 13.61 -6.51 6.53
C GLY A 204 13.16 -7.96 6.65
N ARG A 205 13.34 -8.64 7.79
CA ARG A 205 12.76 -9.96 7.99
C ARG A 205 11.24 -9.84 8.11
N ALA A 206 10.51 -10.52 7.24
CA ALA A 206 9.08 -10.39 7.09
C ALA A 206 8.33 -11.71 7.22
N GLN A 207 7.13 -11.63 7.74
CA GLN A 207 6.08 -12.64 7.67
C GLN A 207 5.00 -12.12 6.71
N ILE A 208 4.84 -12.74 5.55
CA ILE A 208 3.84 -12.37 4.55
C ILE A 208 2.64 -13.28 4.72
N VAL A 209 1.47 -12.68 4.85
CA VAL A 209 0.20 -13.37 4.99
C VAL A 209 -0.69 -13.04 3.81
N SER A 210 -0.99 -14.01 2.99
CA SER A 210 -1.88 -13.87 1.83
C SER A 210 -2.90 -15.01 1.75
N ARG A 211 -3.99 -14.78 1.01
CA ARG A 211 -5.07 -15.77 0.87
C ARG A 211 -4.63 -17.06 0.18
N ASP A 212 -3.82 -16.92 -0.84
CA ASP A 212 -3.41 -17.99 -1.74
C ASP A 212 -2.26 -18.84 -1.18
N ARG A 213 -1.35 -18.24 -0.41
CA ARG A 213 -0.13 -18.89 0.11
C ARG A 213 -0.10 -19.09 1.62
N GLY A 214 -1.06 -18.50 2.35
CA GLY A 214 -1.03 -18.51 3.81
C GLY A 214 0.13 -17.67 4.36
N LEU A 215 0.87 -18.22 5.32
CA LEU A 215 2.01 -17.56 5.96
C LEU A 215 3.33 -17.97 5.28
N VAL A 216 4.07 -17.01 4.80
CA VAL A 216 5.39 -17.20 4.18
C VAL A 216 6.42 -16.28 4.86
N ALA A 217 7.58 -16.83 5.22
CA ALA A 217 8.71 -16.04 5.70
C ALA A 217 9.52 -15.49 4.51
N ALA A 218 9.93 -14.23 4.59
CA ALA A 218 10.70 -13.56 3.55
C ALA A 218 11.78 -12.65 4.15
N GLN A 219 12.76 -12.27 3.36
CA GLN A 219 13.69 -11.19 3.63
C GLN A 219 13.48 -10.12 2.56
N LEU A 220 12.97 -8.95 2.97
CA LEU A 220 12.82 -7.80 2.08
C LEU A 220 14.18 -7.20 1.75
N LEU A 221 14.31 -6.68 0.53
CA LEU A 221 15.51 -5.92 0.14
C LEU A 221 15.56 -4.61 0.94
N TRP A 222 16.76 -4.23 1.31
CA TRP A 222 17.00 -2.90 1.80
C TRP A 222 17.24 -1.96 0.61
N VAL A 223 16.37 -0.97 0.48
CA VAL A 223 16.50 0.11 -0.50
C VAL A 223 16.89 1.38 0.27
N PRO A 224 18.13 1.86 0.11
CA PRO A 224 18.61 3.06 0.81
C PRO A 224 17.82 4.29 0.36
N PRO A 225 17.76 5.35 1.18
CA PRO A 225 17.30 6.66 0.74
C PRO A 225 18.18 7.19 -0.42
N SER A 226 17.55 7.86 -1.39
CA SER A 226 18.26 8.43 -2.55
C SER A 226 19.18 9.60 -2.17
N TYR A 227 18.92 10.22 -1.02
CA TYR A 227 19.70 11.32 -0.46
C TYR A 227 20.36 10.86 0.85
N GLN A 228 21.61 10.46 0.76
CA GLN A 228 22.55 10.33 1.89
C GLN A 228 23.79 11.15 1.60
#